data_d853dd52c74017237f074c4b67b1566c
#
_entry.id   d853dd52c74017237f074c4b67b1566c
#
_cell.length_a   1.000
_cell.length_b   1.000
_cell.length_c   1.000
_cell.angle_alpha   90.00
_cell.angle_beta   90.00
_cell.angle_gamma   90.00
#
_symmetry.space_group_name_H-M   'P 1'
#
loop_
_entity.id
_entity.type
_entity.pdbx_description
1 polymer ?
#
loop_
_entity_poly.entity_id
_entity_poly.type
_entity_poly.pdbx_seq_one_letter_code
_entity_poly.pdbx_strand_id
1 'polypeptide(L)'
;MGAAPAEPQLVADFKTWLRKHRGASDATVRLYARDAAGLMMELRSDPAGWRPNDVRSYFLERASNSGSGTIEKITTSLRAFLRYLAVAGHCQAGLDGAVPAYAHWQLADMPRYLSTEQVDRLIAACDGDAGARRRDRAIVLLLVRLSLRAGDVAQLRLTDIEWQTGSLRVCGKSRYEVRLPLPQDVGDAIAAYLECRPSTRRNDVLFLRTIAPCRPFRRGDGISSVVKRIMKRADIVPPVKGAHALRHTAATEMLRHGVPLDKIGLVLRRRGIDTTAYYAKTDVALLKQVAQPWPEAL
;
A
#
# COMPACT_ATOMS: atom_id res chain seq x y z
N MET A 1 12.85 16.88 27.74
CA MET A 1 12.76 16.36 26.36
C MET A 1 14.15 15.86 25.99
N GLY A 2 14.41 14.55 26.09
CA GLY A 2 15.69 13.96 25.69
C GLY A 2 15.84 14.04 24.18
N ALA A 3 17.00 14.49 23.69
CA ALA A 3 17.34 14.46 22.28
C ALA A 3 17.26 13.00 21.79
N ALA A 4 16.60 12.76 20.64
CA ALA A 4 16.63 11.45 20.03
C ALA A 4 18.09 11.03 19.80
N PRO A 5 18.46 9.76 20.09
CA PRO A 5 19.83 9.31 19.90
C PRO A 5 20.25 9.55 18.44
N ALA A 6 21.47 10.05 18.24
CA ALA A 6 22.01 10.32 16.92
C ALA A 6 21.96 9.04 16.08
N GLU A 7 21.52 9.15 14.84
CA GLU A 7 21.46 8.02 13.92
C GLU A 7 22.89 7.49 13.68
N PRO A 8 23.14 6.18 13.79
CA PRO A 8 24.45 5.61 13.50
C PRO A 8 24.91 5.95 12.07
N GLN A 9 26.17 6.35 11.89
CA GLN A 9 26.71 6.75 10.59
C GLN A 9 26.49 5.66 9.52
N LEU A 10 26.70 4.39 9.86
CA LEU A 10 26.45 3.23 8.96
C LEU A 10 25.02 3.17 8.43
N VAL A 11 24.03 3.60 9.22
CA VAL A 11 22.62 3.66 8.77
C VAL A 11 22.42 4.83 7.80
N ALA A 12 23.07 5.96 8.02
CA ALA A 12 23.04 7.12 7.12
C ALA A 12 23.67 6.77 5.75
N ASP A 13 24.80 6.08 5.78
CA ASP A 13 25.48 5.60 4.57
C ASP A 13 24.66 4.54 3.83
N PHE A 14 24.02 3.62 4.55
CA PHE A 14 23.09 2.66 3.97
C PHE A 14 21.90 3.33 3.28
N LYS A 15 21.33 4.39 3.85
CA LYS A 15 20.27 5.17 3.18
C LYS A 15 20.74 5.75 1.85
N THR A 16 21.95 6.28 1.83
CA THR A 16 22.57 6.83 0.62
C THR A 16 22.81 5.74 -0.42
N TRP A 17 23.34 4.60 0.01
CA TRP A 17 23.55 3.44 -0.83
C TRP A 17 22.23 2.92 -1.44
N LEU A 18 21.15 2.80 -0.64
CA LEU A 18 19.84 2.36 -1.12
C LEU A 18 19.30 3.29 -2.22
N ARG A 19 19.47 4.61 -2.08
CA ARG A 19 19.04 5.57 -3.11
C ARG A 19 19.87 5.45 -4.37
N LYS A 20 21.18 5.45 -4.23
CA LYS A 20 22.13 5.51 -5.35
C LYS A 20 22.17 4.21 -6.15
N HIS A 21 22.24 3.06 -5.48
CA HIS A 21 22.48 1.77 -6.14
C HIS A 21 21.22 0.92 -6.34
N ARG A 22 20.17 1.15 -5.54
CA ARG A 22 18.92 0.38 -5.63
C ARG A 22 17.74 1.20 -6.14
N GLY A 23 17.88 2.49 -6.35
CA GLY A 23 16.78 3.37 -6.74
C GLY A 23 15.59 3.31 -5.76
N ALA A 24 15.86 3.01 -4.48
CA ALA A 24 14.83 2.77 -3.50
C ALA A 24 14.00 4.02 -3.21
N SER A 25 12.68 3.85 -3.11
CA SER A 25 11.80 4.96 -2.72
C SER A 25 12.10 5.44 -1.30
N ASP A 26 11.82 6.71 -0.98
CA ASP A 26 12.00 7.23 0.38
C ASP A 26 11.21 6.46 1.44
N ALA A 27 10.08 5.84 1.08
CA ALA A 27 9.33 4.98 1.98
C ALA A 27 10.10 3.69 2.30
N THR A 28 10.71 3.07 1.29
CA THR A 28 11.57 1.89 1.44
C THR A 28 12.82 2.22 2.24
N VAL A 29 13.48 3.32 1.91
CA VAL A 29 14.68 3.80 2.63
C VAL A 29 14.39 3.99 4.11
N ARG A 30 13.27 4.65 4.47
CA ARG A 30 12.88 4.84 5.87
C ARG A 30 12.59 3.53 6.60
N LEU A 31 11.89 2.61 5.93
CA LEU A 31 11.57 1.31 6.50
C LEU A 31 12.85 0.52 6.80
N TYR A 32 13.75 0.42 5.81
CA TYR A 32 14.98 -0.34 5.93
C TYR A 32 15.94 0.28 6.95
N ALA A 33 16.06 1.61 6.95
CA ALA A 33 16.88 2.33 7.93
C ALA A 33 16.37 2.14 9.36
N ARG A 34 15.07 2.13 9.59
CA ARG A 34 14.49 1.84 10.91
C ARG A 34 14.87 0.46 11.41
N ASP A 35 14.76 -0.55 10.57
CA ASP A 35 15.07 -1.92 10.95
C ASP A 35 16.58 -2.13 11.12
N ALA A 36 17.41 -1.48 10.29
CA ALA A 36 18.87 -1.43 10.44
C ALA A 36 19.30 -0.74 11.75
N ALA A 37 18.71 0.41 12.05
CA ALA A 37 18.98 1.12 13.31
C ALA A 37 18.60 0.27 14.53
N GLY A 38 17.48 -0.45 14.47
CA GLY A 38 17.08 -1.39 15.52
C GLY A 38 18.11 -2.48 15.77
N LEU A 39 18.66 -3.10 14.70
CA LEU A 39 19.72 -4.10 14.83
C LEU A 39 20.99 -3.50 15.43
N MET A 40 21.43 -2.32 14.97
CA MET A 40 22.61 -1.62 15.50
C MET A 40 22.45 -1.24 16.98
N MET A 41 21.26 -0.85 17.40
CA MET A 41 20.97 -0.51 18.80
C MET A 41 20.99 -1.74 19.72
N GLU A 42 20.51 -2.87 19.24
CA GLU A 42 20.45 -4.11 20.02
C GLU A 42 21.82 -4.72 20.20
N LEU A 43 22.55 -4.91 19.11
CA LEU A 43 23.85 -5.58 19.16
C LEU A 43 24.98 -4.70 19.74
N ARG A 44 24.83 -3.38 19.75
CA ARG A 44 25.71 -2.37 20.39
C ARG A 44 27.21 -2.49 20.13
N SER A 45 27.65 -3.50 19.41
CA SER A 45 29.03 -3.78 19.05
C SER A 45 29.35 -3.37 17.63
N ASP A 46 30.64 -3.33 17.28
CA ASP A 46 31.08 -3.16 15.91
C ASP A 46 30.53 -4.32 15.05
N PRO A 47 29.92 -4.04 13.89
CA PRO A 47 29.46 -5.08 12.98
C PRO A 47 30.50 -6.10 12.56
N ALA A 48 31.78 -5.77 12.60
CA ALA A 48 32.90 -6.69 12.36
C ALA A 48 32.92 -7.86 13.35
N GLY A 49 32.43 -7.66 14.58
CA GLY A 49 32.34 -8.66 15.63
C GLY A 49 31.02 -9.45 15.68
N TRP A 50 30.03 -9.13 14.81
CA TRP A 50 28.75 -9.79 14.86
C TRP A 50 28.81 -11.26 14.44
N ARG A 51 28.16 -12.09 15.22
CA ARG A 51 28.06 -13.54 14.95
C ARG A 51 26.68 -13.87 14.35
N PRO A 52 26.59 -14.92 13.52
CA PRO A 52 25.31 -15.38 12.97
C PRO A 52 24.21 -15.58 14.02
N ASN A 53 24.56 -16.11 15.19
CA ASN A 53 23.61 -16.36 16.27
C ASN A 53 23.04 -15.07 16.87
N ASP A 54 23.82 -14.00 16.97
CA ASP A 54 23.36 -12.71 17.51
C ASP A 54 22.30 -12.09 16.58
N VAL A 55 22.60 -12.08 15.28
CA VAL A 55 21.68 -11.60 14.24
C VAL A 55 20.40 -12.44 14.20
N ARG A 56 20.53 -13.77 14.32
CA ARG A 56 19.39 -14.69 14.32
C ARG A 56 18.50 -14.49 15.55
N SER A 57 19.09 -14.35 16.74
CA SER A 57 18.35 -14.12 17.98
C SER A 57 17.55 -12.84 17.93
N TYR A 58 18.17 -11.73 17.50
CA TYR A 58 17.49 -10.46 17.28
C TYR A 58 16.30 -10.59 16.31
N PHE A 59 16.51 -11.27 15.18
CA PHE A 59 15.45 -11.49 14.21
C PHE A 59 14.28 -12.27 14.80
N LEU A 60 14.55 -13.37 15.51
CA LEU A 60 13.52 -14.24 16.10
C LEU A 60 12.70 -13.51 17.16
N GLU A 61 13.34 -12.75 18.04
CA GLU A 61 12.67 -11.92 19.04
C GLU A 61 11.75 -10.90 18.39
N ARG A 62 12.22 -10.22 17.35
CA ARG A 62 11.42 -9.22 16.63
C ARG A 62 10.29 -9.88 15.81
N ALA A 63 10.49 -11.06 15.29
CA ALA A 63 9.51 -11.82 14.53
C ALA A 63 8.38 -12.36 15.42
N SER A 64 8.67 -12.80 16.64
CA SER A 64 7.69 -13.36 17.58
C SER A 64 6.55 -12.38 17.91
N ASN A 65 6.84 -11.08 17.89
CA ASN A 65 5.90 -9.99 18.16
C ASN A 65 5.31 -9.35 16.88
N SER A 66 5.48 -10.00 15.71
CA SER A 66 5.12 -9.41 14.42
C SER A 66 4.21 -10.33 13.60
N GLY A 67 3.27 -9.74 12.88
CA GLY A 67 2.48 -10.50 11.89
C GLY A 67 3.29 -10.82 10.62
N SER A 68 2.85 -11.86 9.88
CA SER A 68 3.53 -12.43 8.70
C SER A 68 4.05 -11.40 7.69
N GLY A 69 3.22 -10.45 7.28
CA GLY A 69 3.63 -9.40 6.33
C GLY A 69 4.63 -8.38 6.90
N THR A 70 4.79 -8.32 8.22
CA THR A 70 5.82 -7.52 8.88
C THR A 70 7.13 -8.30 8.94
N ILE A 71 7.07 -9.58 9.22
CA ILE A 71 8.25 -10.48 9.25
C ILE A 71 8.95 -10.47 7.89
N GLU A 72 8.20 -10.61 6.78
CA GLU A 72 8.74 -10.54 5.41
C GLU A 72 9.52 -9.23 5.16
N LYS A 73 8.96 -8.10 5.61
CA LYS A 73 9.63 -6.80 5.47
C LYS A 73 10.89 -6.69 6.31
N ILE A 74 10.85 -7.18 7.56
CA ILE A 74 12.03 -7.21 8.44
C ILE A 74 13.11 -8.10 7.83
N THR A 75 12.76 -9.31 7.35
CA THR A 75 13.69 -10.21 6.65
C THR A 75 14.38 -9.50 5.49
N THR A 76 13.60 -8.85 4.62
CA THR A 76 14.14 -8.16 3.44
C THR A 76 15.03 -6.99 3.82
N SER A 77 14.62 -6.18 4.80
CA SER A 77 15.38 -4.99 5.23
C SER A 77 16.69 -5.36 5.93
N LEU A 78 16.68 -6.35 6.83
CA LEU A 78 17.89 -6.81 7.53
C LEU A 78 18.88 -7.46 6.57
N ARG A 79 18.42 -8.35 5.69
CA ARG A 79 19.29 -8.94 4.67
C ARG A 79 19.93 -7.89 3.77
N ALA A 80 19.16 -6.86 3.38
CA ALA A 80 19.71 -5.77 2.56
C ALA A 80 20.76 -4.97 3.30
N PHE A 81 20.58 -4.73 4.61
CA PHE A 81 21.56 -4.02 5.44
C PHE A 81 22.82 -4.83 5.65
N LEU A 82 22.71 -6.11 6.00
CA LEU A 82 23.85 -7.00 6.20
C LEU A 82 24.67 -7.19 4.92
N ARG A 83 24.02 -7.31 3.76
CA ARG A 83 24.72 -7.32 2.45
C ARG A 83 25.45 -6.02 2.18
N TYR A 84 24.84 -4.88 2.52
CA TYR A 84 25.50 -3.59 2.42
C TYR A 84 26.75 -3.55 3.29
N LEU A 85 26.65 -3.94 4.57
CA LEU A 85 27.78 -3.98 5.50
C LEU A 85 28.92 -4.89 5.00
N ALA A 86 28.57 -6.06 4.46
CA ALA A 86 29.57 -6.98 3.90
C ALA A 86 30.28 -6.39 2.68
N VAL A 87 29.54 -5.78 1.74
CA VAL A 87 30.13 -5.13 0.55
C VAL A 87 30.98 -3.91 0.94
N ALA A 88 30.61 -3.19 1.99
CA ALA A 88 31.37 -2.06 2.52
C ALA A 88 32.54 -2.46 3.42
N GLY A 89 32.74 -3.77 3.67
CA GLY A 89 33.84 -4.28 4.50
C GLY A 89 33.63 -4.13 6.01
N HIS A 90 32.41 -3.85 6.46
CA HIS A 90 32.08 -3.63 7.88
C HIS A 90 31.66 -4.91 8.61
N CYS A 91 31.37 -6.00 7.93
CA CYS A 91 31.08 -7.29 8.56
C CYS A 91 31.50 -8.47 7.68
N GLN A 92 31.47 -9.67 8.26
CA GLN A 92 31.77 -10.91 7.54
C GLN A 92 30.76 -11.17 6.41
N ALA A 93 31.24 -11.61 5.26
CA ALA A 93 30.40 -12.01 4.14
C ALA A 93 29.51 -13.22 4.52
N GLY A 94 28.27 -13.24 4.03
CA GLY A 94 27.32 -14.31 4.31
C GLY A 94 26.50 -14.14 5.60
N LEU A 95 26.75 -13.10 6.40
CA LEU A 95 26.01 -12.83 7.64
C LEU A 95 24.50 -12.60 7.38
N ASP A 96 24.12 -12.16 6.19
CA ASP A 96 22.72 -12.03 5.77
C ASP A 96 21.98 -13.38 5.71
N GLY A 97 22.69 -14.50 5.58
CA GLY A 97 22.16 -15.86 5.67
C GLY A 97 21.69 -16.25 7.08
N ALA A 98 22.17 -15.57 8.13
CA ALA A 98 21.71 -15.77 9.49
C ALA A 98 20.26 -15.33 9.73
N VAL A 99 19.73 -14.40 8.90
CA VAL A 99 18.32 -14.03 8.91
C VAL A 99 17.52 -15.12 8.20
N PRO A 100 16.63 -15.87 8.89
CA PRO A 100 15.88 -16.97 8.29
C PRO A 100 15.05 -16.52 7.09
N ALA A 101 14.91 -17.41 6.09
CA ALA A 101 13.94 -17.21 5.03
C ALA A 101 12.52 -17.38 5.62
N TYR A 102 11.67 -16.41 5.40
CA TYR A 102 10.27 -16.50 5.76
C TYR A 102 9.45 -16.78 4.50
N ALA A 103 8.94 -18.01 4.41
CA ALA A 103 8.05 -18.37 3.31
C ALA A 103 6.65 -17.75 3.58
N HIS A 104 6.39 -16.63 2.94
CA HIS A 104 5.05 -16.04 2.93
C HIS A 104 4.28 -16.56 1.71
N TRP A 105 3.39 -17.51 1.96
CA TRP A 105 2.50 -18.02 0.92
C TRP A 105 1.43 -16.96 0.60
N GLN A 106 1.78 -16.00 -0.26
CA GLN A 106 0.88 -14.91 -0.66
C GLN A 106 -0.47 -15.40 -1.17
N LEU A 107 -0.50 -16.64 -1.66
CA LEU A 107 -1.71 -17.30 -2.15
C LEU A 107 -2.41 -18.16 -1.10
N ALA A 108 -1.98 -18.23 0.15
CA ALA A 108 -2.65 -19.04 1.19
C ALA A 108 -4.01 -18.47 1.60
N ASP A 109 -4.10 -17.14 1.69
CA ASP A 109 -5.33 -16.47 2.12
C ASP A 109 -6.29 -16.22 0.94
N MET A 110 -7.58 -16.34 1.21
CA MET A 110 -8.61 -15.88 0.28
C MET A 110 -8.64 -14.35 0.20
N PRO A 111 -8.88 -13.76 -0.97
CA PRO A 111 -9.09 -12.33 -1.09
C PRO A 111 -10.22 -11.86 -0.17
N ARG A 112 -9.93 -10.90 0.67
CA ARG A 112 -10.90 -10.30 1.58
C ARG A 112 -11.40 -9.00 0.97
N TYR A 113 -12.69 -8.94 0.69
CA TYR A 113 -13.37 -7.83 0.02
C TYR A 113 -14.68 -7.47 0.75
N LEU A 114 -15.24 -6.32 0.41
CA LEU A 114 -16.54 -5.88 0.90
C LEU A 114 -17.64 -6.40 -0.03
N SER A 115 -18.82 -6.72 0.52
CA SER A 115 -20.00 -7.01 -0.31
C SER A 115 -20.51 -5.74 -0.98
N THR A 116 -21.37 -5.90 -2.00
CA THR A 116 -21.99 -4.77 -2.71
C THR A 116 -22.78 -3.89 -1.73
N GLU A 117 -23.55 -4.48 -0.83
CA GLU A 117 -24.33 -3.78 0.20
C GLU A 117 -23.40 -3.00 1.18
N GLN A 118 -22.23 -3.56 1.49
CA GLN A 118 -21.25 -2.87 2.32
C GLN A 118 -20.65 -1.66 1.58
N VAL A 119 -20.40 -1.79 0.27
CA VAL A 119 -19.93 -0.68 -0.56
C VAL A 119 -20.98 0.43 -0.63
N ASP A 120 -22.24 0.08 -0.83
CA ASP A 120 -23.35 1.05 -0.88
C ASP A 120 -23.52 1.78 0.45
N ARG A 121 -23.47 1.05 1.58
CA ARG A 121 -23.48 1.66 2.92
C ARG A 121 -22.28 2.57 3.13
N LEU A 122 -21.10 2.22 2.61
CA LEU A 122 -19.91 3.04 2.72
C LEU A 122 -20.06 4.36 1.96
N ILE A 123 -20.64 4.31 0.77
CA ILE A 123 -20.93 5.51 -0.06
C ILE A 123 -21.99 6.37 0.62
N ALA A 124 -23.10 5.78 1.08
CA ALA A 124 -24.17 6.46 1.81
C ALA A 124 -23.68 7.12 3.11
N ALA A 125 -22.72 6.48 3.81
CA ALA A 125 -22.09 7.09 4.98
C ALA A 125 -21.28 8.36 4.67
N CYS A 126 -21.08 8.70 3.40
CA CYS A 126 -20.47 9.96 2.96
C CYS A 126 -21.50 11.04 2.60
N ASP A 127 -22.79 10.75 2.66
CA ASP A 127 -23.84 11.72 2.33
C ASP A 127 -23.88 12.87 3.34
N GLY A 128 -24.21 14.07 2.84
CA GLY A 128 -24.32 15.30 3.62
C GLY A 128 -23.51 16.46 3.04
N ASP A 129 -23.91 17.68 3.37
CA ASP A 129 -23.39 18.92 2.78
C ASP A 129 -22.07 19.41 3.37
N ALA A 130 -21.63 18.85 4.48
CA ALA A 130 -20.36 19.25 5.09
C ALA A 130 -19.20 18.97 4.12
N GLY A 131 -18.31 19.93 3.92
CA GLY A 131 -17.17 19.80 3.00
C GLY A 131 -16.28 18.57 3.24
N ALA A 132 -16.21 18.10 4.50
CA ALA A 132 -15.55 16.84 4.83
C ALA A 132 -16.28 15.61 4.22
N ARG A 133 -17.62 15.63 4.19
CA ARG A 133 -18.44 14.56 3.63
C ARG A 133 -18.32 14.51 2.11
N ARG A 134 -18.44 15.66 1.45
CA ARG A 134 -18.28 15.80 -0.01
C ARG A 134 -16.88 15.30 -0.44
N ARG A 135 -15.81 15.70 0.29
CA ARG A 135 -14.46 15.18 0.06
C ARG A 135 -14.38 13.66 0.23
N ASP A 136 -14.92 13.16 1.33
CA ASP A 136 -14.86 11.74 1.69
C ASP A 136 -15.60 10.89 0.64
N ARG A 137 -16.73 11.38 0.09
CA ARG A 137 -17.49 10.76 -1.00
C ARG A 137 -16.63 10.64 -2.28
N ALA A 138 -16.03 11.75 -2.72
CA ALA A 138 -15.15 11.74 -3.90
C ALA A 138 -13.97 10.78 -3.73
N ILE A 139 -13.34 10.71 -2.55
CA ILE A 139 -12.25 9.77 -2.25
C ILE A 139 -12.74 8.33 -2.34
N VAL A 140 -13.88 7.98 -1.75
CA VAL A 140 -14.43 6.62 -1.76
C VAL A 140 -14.76 6.19 -3.19
N LEU A 141 -15.44 7.04 -3.97
CA LEU A 141 -15.80 6.73 -5.34
C LEU A 141 -14.58 6.53 -6.24
N LEU A 142 -13.54 7.35 -6.12
CA LEU A 142 -12.27 7.14 -6.84
C LEU A 142 -11.61 5.78 -6.50
N LEU A 143 -11.68 5.36 -5.25
CA LEU A 143 -11.11 4.08 -4.81
C LEU A 143 -11.94 2.89 -5.30
N VAL A 144 -13.27 2.98 -5.25
CA VAL A 144 -14.19 1.89 -5.60
C VAL A 144 -14.35 1.78 -7.11
N ARG A 145 -14.64 2.88 -7.82
CA ARG A 145 -14.93 2.86 -9.26
C ARG A 145 -13.68 2.72 -10.12
N LEU A 146 -12.61 3.44 -9.76
CA LEU A 146 -11.37 3.48 -10.54
C LEU A 146 -10.25 2.61 -9.95
N SER A 147 -10.51 1.92 -8.86
CA SER A 147 -9.52 1.06 -8.19
C SER A 147 -8.18 1.76 -7.91
N LEU A 148 -8.19 3.09 -7.66
CA LEU A 148 -6.97 3.84 -7.42
C LEU A 148 -6.28 3.38 -6.14
N ARG A 149 -4.95 3.50 -6.11
CA ARG A 149 -4.23 3.34 -4.84
C ARG A 149 -4.42 4.57 -3.97
N ALA A 150 -4.48 4.38 -2.65
CA ALA A 150 -4.56 5.51 -1.71
C ALA A 150 -3.46 6.57 -1.93
N GLY A 151 -2.27 6.14 -2.34
CA GLY A 151 -1.16 7.04 -2.69
C GLY A 151 -1.42 7.85 -3.94
N ASP A 152 -2.08 7.27 -4.94
CA ASP A 152 -2.43 7.96 -6.18
C ASP A 152 -3.48 9.04 -5.87
N VAL A 153 -4.54 8.68 -5.12
CA VAL A 153 -5.60 9.63 -4.69
C VAL A 153 -5.01 10.79 -3.88
N ALA A 154 -4.03 10.52 -3.00
CA ALA A 154 -3.38 11.56 -2.20
C ALA A 154 -2.56 12.55 -3.02
N GLN A 155 -2.15 12.18 -4.23
CA GLN A 155 -1.28 12.98 -5.11
C GLN A 155 -2.01 13.60 -6.30
N LEU A 156 -3.30 13.26 -6.50
CA LEU A 156 -4.09 13.85 -7.57
C LEU A 156 -4.07 15.37 -7.51
N ARG A 157 -3.94 16.00 -8.66
CA ARG A 157 -3.94 17.44 -8.85
C ARG A 157 -5.23 17.90 -9.54
N LEU A 158 -5.56 19.17 -9.43
CA LEU A 158 -6.68 19.77 -10.14
C LEU A 158 -6.48 19.65 -11.66
N THR A 159 -5.24 19.76 -12.13
CA THR A 159 -4.84 19.63 -13.54
C THR A 159 -4.87 18.20 -14.07
N ASP A 160 -5.07 17.20 -13.22
CA ASP A 160 -5.17 15.81 -13.64
C ASP A 160 -6.57 15.42 -14.11
N ILE A 161 -7.57 16.32 -13.92
CA ILE A 161 -8.94 16.10 -14.34
C ILE A 161 -9.18 16.88 -15.65
N GLU A 162 -9.46 16.14 -16.69
CA GLU A 162 -9.83 16.69 -18.00
C GLU A 162 -11.35 16.65 -18.16
N TRP A 163 -12.01 17.70 -17.72
CA TRP A 163 -13.48 17.81 -17.71
C TRP A 163 -14.11 17.69 -19.08
N GLN A 164 -13.46 18.25 -20.10
CA GLN A 164 -13.97 18.24 -21.47
C GLN A 164 -14.01 16.83 -22.08
N THR A 165 -13.04 16.02 -21.76
CA THR A 165 -12.95 14.64 -22.27
C THR A 165 -13.49 13.60 -21.29
N GLY A 166 -13.91 14.01 -20.09
CA GLY A 166 -14.34 13.10 -19.05
C GLY A 166 -13.22 12.11 -18.67
N SER A 167 -11.99 12.57 -18.54
CA SER A 167 -10.85 11.70 -18.26
C SER A 167 -10.04 12.16 -17.05
N LEU A 168 -9.43 11.19 -16.37
CA LEU A 168 -8.56 11.37 -15.22
C LEU A 168 -7.16 10.85 -15.53
N ARG A 169 -6.17 11.71 -15.43
CA ARG A 169 -4.76 11.38 -15.55
C ARG A 169 -4.19 10.90 -14.21
N VAL A 170 -3.57 9.74 -14.18
CA VAL A 170 -3.01 9.15 -12.96
C VAL A 170 -1.57 8.72 -13.18
N CYS A 171 -0.65 9.35 -12.47
CA CYS A 171 0.75 8.96 -12.44
C CYS A 171 1.03 8.10 -11.21
N GLY A 172 1.15 6.79 -11.40
CA GLY A 172 1.37 5.84 -10.31
C GLY A 172 2.84 5.71 -9.88
N LYS A 173 3.08 4.84 -8.88
CA LYS A 173 4.42 4.53 -8.32
C LYS A 173 5.44 4.10 -9.40
N SER A 174 4.99 3.62 -10.54
CA SER A 174 5.81 3.18 -11.68
C SER A 174 6.23 4.30 -12.63
N ARG A 175 5.87 5.55 -12.35
CA ARG A 175 6.08 6.73 -13.21
C ARG A 175 5.41 6.65 -14.60
N TYR A 176 4.62 5.62 -14.87
CA TYR A 176 3.79 5.57 -16.08
C TYR A 176 2.50 6.34 -15.82
N GLU A 177 2.24 7.27 -16.71
CA GLU A 177 0.99 8.01 -16.78
C GLU A 177 -0.06 7.16 -17.47
N VAL A 178 -1.24 7.08 -16.89
CA VAL A 178 -2.40 6.39 -17.48
C VAL A 178 -3.58 7.34 -17.43
N ARG A 179 -4.31 7.42 -18.54
CA ARG A 179 -5.60 8.10 -18.61
C ARG A 179 -6.71 7.08 -18.36
N LEU A 180 -7.59 7.39 -17.42
CA LEU A 180 -8.75 6.59 -17.08
C LEU A 180 -10.02 7.36 -17.43
N PRO A 181 -11.08 6.70 -17.92
CA PRO A 181 -12.37 7.35 -18.05
C PRO A 181 -12.84 7.78 -16.64
N LEU A 182 -13.44 8.96 -16.55
CA LEU A 182 -14.02 9.50 -15.32
C LEU A 182 -15.52 9.21 -15.33
N PRO A 183 -16.02 8.24 -14.52
CA PRO A 183 -17.44 7.98 -14.41
C PRO A 183 -18.18 9.20 -13.90
N GLN A 184 -19.45 9.39 -14.33
CA GLN A 184 -20.25 10.56 -14.01
C GLN A 184 -20.38 10.77 -12.49
N ASP A 185 -20.70 9.69 -11.74
CA ASP A 185 -20.84 9.73 -10.28
C ASP A 185 -19.55 10.19 -9.56
N VAL A 186 -18.39 9.85 -10.11
CA VAL A 186 -17.09 10.29 -9.60
C VAL A 186 -16.86 11.77 -9.93
N GLY A 187 -17.15 12.16 -11.17
CA GLY A 187 -17.05 13.56 -11.63
C GLY A 187 -17.91 14.49 -10.80
N ASP A 188 -19.18 14.14 -10.61
CA ASP A 188 -20.14 14.91 -9.81
C ASP A 188 -19.68 15.06 -8.35
N ALA A 189 -19.18 13.98 -7.75
CA ALA A 189 -18.67 14.03 -6.39
C ALA A 189 -17.41 14.91 -6.25
N ILE A 190 -16.53 14.89 -7.25
CA ILE A 190 -15.37 15.79 -7.28
C ILE A 190 -15.83 17.24 -7.44
N ALA A 191 -16.75 17.54 -8.37
CA ALA A 191 -17.29 18.88 -8.58
C ALA A 191 -17.92 19.41 -7.29
N ALA A 192 -18.79 18.64 -6.64
CA ALA A 192 -19.40 19.00 -5.37
C ALA A 192 -18.37 19.27 -4.25
N TYR A 193 -17.27 18.53 -4.24
CA TYR A 193 -16.18 18.82 -3.31
C TYR A 193 -15.45 20.12 -3.66
N LEU A 194 -15.21 20.40 -4.93
CA LEU A 194 -14.50 21.61 -5.38
C LEU A 194 -15.25 22.88 -4.99
N GLU A 195 -16.58 22.89 -4.97
CA GLU A 195 -17.39 24.01 -4.51
C GLU A 195 -17.09 24.43 -3.07
N CYS A 196 -16.75 23.48 -2.21
CA CYS A 196 -16.48 23.72 -0.79
C CYS A 196 -15.02 23.52 -0.39
N ARG A 197 -14.14 23.23 -1.38
CA ARG A 197 -12.73 23.01 -1.13
C ARG A 197 -12.07 24.30 -0.65
N PRO A 198 -11.30 24.28 0.46
CA PRO A 198 -10.57 25.45 0.93
C PRO A 198 -9.65 26.00 -0.17
N SER A 199 -9.79 27.31 -0.45
CA SER A 199 -8.91 27.98 -1.40
C SER A 199 -7.50 28.08 -0.84
N THR A 200 -6.52 27.51 -1.54
CA THR A 200 -5.11 27.61 -1.19
C THR A 200 -4.33 28.07 -2.41
N ARG A 201 -3.83 29.31 -2.39
CA ARG A 201 -3.09 29.93 -3.51
C ARG A 201 -1.80 29.18 -3.90
N ARG A 202 -1.33 28.23 -3.08
CA ARG A 202 -0.02 27.55 -3.24
C ARG A 202 -0.12 26.06 -3.57
N ASN A 203 -1.32 25.51 -3.74
CA ASN A 203 -1.45 24.05 -3.83
C ASN A 203 -2.54 23.63 -4.81
N ASP A 204 -2.12 22.96 -5.86
CA ASP A 204 -2.95 22.37 -6.91
C ASP A 204 -3.39 20.92 -6.60
N VAL A 205 -3.01 20.36 -5.44
CA VAL A 205 -3.43 19.02 -5.03
C VAL A 205 -4.93 18.99 -4.79
N LEU A 206 -5.62 18.02 -5.38
CA LEU A 206 -7.07 17.91 -5.34
C LEU A 206 -7.60 17.82 -3.90
N PHE A 207 -7.11 16.88 -3.11
CA PHE A 207 -7.64 16.59 -1.77
C PHE A 207 -6.81 17.20 -0.64
N LEU A 208 -7.50 17.95 0.22
CA LEU A 208 -6.93 18.58 1.39
C LEU A 208 -7.46 17.95 2.69
N ARG A 209 -6.68 18.05 3.76
CA ARG A 209 -7.15 17.76 5.11
C ARG A 209 -8.16 18.81 5.54
N THR A 210 -9.13 18.41 6.36
CA THR A 210 -10.17 19.31 6.90
C THR A 210 -9.76 20.05 8.15
N ILE A 211 -8.64 19.65 8.78
CA ILE A 211 -8.11 20.29 9.99
C ILE A 211 -7.11 21.37 9.57
N ALA A 212 -7.30 22.56 10.10
CA ALA A 212 -6.39 23.68 9.85
C ALA A 212 -4.97 23.41 10.37
N PRO A 213 -3.94 23.86 9.64
CA PRO A 213 -3.98 24.38 8.29
C PRO A 213 -4.33 23.30 7.27
N CYS A 214 -5.28 23.57 6.36
CA CYS A 214 -5.78 22.62 5.36
C CYS A 214 -4.67 22.25 4.37
N ARG A 215 -3.85 21.29 4.75
CA ARG A 215 -2.68 20.81 3.96
C ARG A 215 -3.05 19.58 3.15
N PRO A 216 -2.35 19.30 2.03
CA PRO A 216 -2.46 18.05 1.32
C PRO A 216 -2.19 16.83 2.19
N PHE A 217 -2.73 15.69 1.80
CA PHE A 217 -2.31 14.42 2.38
C PHE A 217 -0.88 14.11 1.93
N ARG A 218 0.03 13.90 2.86
CA ARG A 218 1.44 13.63 2.53
C ARG A 218 1.61 12.32 1.77
N ARG A 219 0.73 11.32 2.04
CA ARG A 219 0.79 9.95 1.50
C ARG A 219 -0.56 9.26 1.58
N GLY A 220 -0.63 8.06 1.00
CA GLY A 220 -1.80 7.20 1.06
C GLY A 220 -2.29 6.83 2.45
N ASP A 221 -1.44 6.91 3.49
CA ASP A 221 -1.83 6.65 4.88
C ASP A 221 -2.93 7.62 5.35
N GLY A 222 -2.86 8.87 4.93
CA GLY A 222 -3.90 9.85 5.22
C GLY A 222 -5.24 9.49 4.57
N ILE A 223 -5.23 9.06 3.32
CA ILE A 223 -6.42 8.56 2.62
C ILE A 223 -6.94 7.27 3.29
N SER A 224 -6.06 6.34 3.63
CA SER A 224 -6.44 5.12 4.36
C SER A 224 -7.08 5.43 5.71
N SER A 225 -6.64 6.49 6.40
CA SER A 225 -7.24 6.95 7.66
C SER A 225 -8.62 7.55 7.44
N VAL A 226 -8.84 8.27 6.33
CA VAL A 226 -10.18 8.74 5.91
C VAL A 226 -11.11 7.55 5.71
N VAL A 227 -10.69 6.56 4.90
CA VAL A 227 -11.50 5.35 4.63
C VAL A 227 -11.84 4.59 5.90
N LYS A 228 -10.89 4.40 6.84
CA LYS A 228 -11.16 3.76 8.12
C LYS A 228 -12.24 4.49 8.92
N ARG A 229 -12.21 5.82 8.94
CA ARG A 229 -13.19 6.64 9.64
C ARG A 229 -14.58 6.50 9.00
N ILE A 230 -14.66 6.42 7.67
CA ILE A 230 -15.92 6.21 6.95
C ILE A 230 -16.45 4.80 7.24
N MET A 231 -15.61 3.77 7.19
CA MET A 231 -16.00 2.38 7.54
C MET A 231 -16.56 2.30 8.95
N LYS A 232 -15.90 2.94 9.94
CA LYS A 232 -16.42 3.01 11.30
C LYS A 232 -17.78 3.68 11.36
N ARG A 233 -18.01 4.74 10.60
CA ARG A 233 -19.28 5.47 10.52
C ARG A 233 -20.39 4.66 9.84
N ALA A 234 -20.02 3.81 8.88
CA ALA A 234 -20.92 2.90 8.18
C ALA A 234 -21.18 1.59 8.95
N ASP A 235 -20.60 1.45 10.12
CA ASP A 235 -20.60 0.19 10.90
C ASP A 235 -20.12 -1.00 10.08
N ILE A 236 -18.98 -0.84 9.41
CA ILE A 236 -18.33 -1.86 8.61
C ILE A 236 -17.03 -2.26 9.28
N VAL A 237 -16.93 -3.54 9.66
CA VAL A 237 -15.66 -4.14 10.08
C VAL A 237 -14.86 -4.49 8.82
N PRO A 238 -13.75 -3.80 8.54
CA PRO A 238 -13.02 -4.04 7.30
C PRO A 238 -12.29 -5.38 7.35
N PRO A 239 -12.43 -6.23 6.32
CA PRO A 239 -11.69 -7.49 6.21
C PRO A 239 -10.18 -7.27 6.03
N VAL A 240 -9.78 -6.12 5.50
CA VAL A 240 -8.39 -5.66 5.32
C VAL A 240 -8.30 -4.18 5.69
N LYS A 241 -7.15 -3.75 6.23
CA LYS A 241 -7.00 -2.39 6.74
C LYS A 241 -7.05 -1.30 5.65
N GLY A 242 -7.95 -0.34 5.82
CA GLY A 242 -7.98 0.93 5.08
C GLY A 242 -8.38 0.80 3.60
N ALA A 243 -7.89 1.72 2.80
CA ALA A 243 -8.24 1.84 1.37
C ALA A 243 -7.89 0.61 0.52
N HIS A 244 -7.05 -0.29 1.02
CA HIS A 244 -6.67 -1.50 0.29
C HIS A 244 -7.84 -2.48 0.14
N ALA A 245 -8.75 -2.51 1.13
CA ALA A 245 -9.99 -3.28 1.06
C ALA A 245 -10.82 -2.89 -0.17
N LEU A 246 -10.99 -1.59 -0.43
CA LEU A 246 -11.80 -1.10 -1.56
C LEU A 246 -11.20 -1.50 -2.92
N ARG A 247 -9.89 -1.51 -3.01
CA ARG A 247 -9.20 -1.95 -4.23
C ARG A 247 -9.33 -3.47 -4.43
N HIS A 248 -9.29 -4.26 -3.36
CA HIS A 248 -9.58 -5.70 -3.44
C HIS A 248 -11.04 -5.94 -3.87
N THR A 249 -11.98 -5.19 -3.29
CA THR A 249 -13.39 -5.25 -3.65
C THR A 249 -13.59 -4.98 -5.14
N ALA A 250 -13.05 -3.89 -5.66
CA ALA A 250 -13.19 -3.54 -7.07
C ALA A 250 -12.58 -4.61 -8.00
N ALA A 251 -11.45 -5.19 -7.63
CA ALA A 251 -10.83 -6.26 -8.42
C ALA A 251 -11.66 -7.55 -8.42
N THR A 252 -12.20 -7.92 -7.26
CA THR A 252 -13.05 -9.11 -7.12
C THR A 252 -14.37 -8.92 -7.87
N GLU A 253 -14.95 -7.72 -7.84
CA GLU A 253 -16.17 -7.39 -8.56
C GLU A 253 -15.98 -7.46 -10.08
N MET A 254 -14.88 -6.91 -10.61
CA MET A 254 -14.54 -7.08 -12.03
C MET A 254 -14.43 -8.55 -12.42
N LEU A 255 -13.80 -9.37 -11.58
CA LEU A 255 -13.67 -10.80 -11.87
C LEU A 255 -15.04 -11.51 -11.89
N ARG A 256 -15.93 -11.19 -10.92
CA ARG A 256 -17.29 -11.74 -10.86
C ARG A 256 -18.14 -11.38 -12.08
N HIS A 257 -17.88 -10.22 -12.68
CA HIS A 257 -18.49 -9.81 -13.94
C HIS A 257 -17.79 -10.40 -15.18
N GLY A 258 -16.91 -11.39 -15.01
CA GLY A 258 -16.25 -12.08 -16.09
C GLY A 258 -15.13 -11.32 -16.78
N VAL A 259 -14.61 -10.24 -16.16
CA VAL A 259 -13.47 -9.49 -16.74
C VAL A 259 -12.20 -10.34 -16.63
N PRO A 260 -11.50 -10.60 -17.73
CA PRO A 260 -10.28 -11.41 -17.73
C PRO A 260 -9.18 -10.84 -16.82
N LEU A 261 -8.36 -11.70 -16.22
CA LEU A 261 -7.34 -11.34 -15.25
C LEU A 261 -6.29 -10.36 -15.80
N ASP A 262 -5.93 -10.49 -17.06
CA ASP A 262 -5.02 -9.57 -17.75
C ASP A 262 -5.60 -8.15 -17.80
N LYS A 263 -6.89 -8.01 -18.13
CA LYS A 263 -7.62 -6.74 -18.14
C LYS A 263 -7.72 -6.15 -16.72
N ILE A 264 -8.03 -6.98 -15.72
CA ILE A 264 -8.01 -6.56 -14.31
C ILE A 264 -6.60 -6.07 -13.93
N GLY A 265 -5.56 -6.78 -14.35
CA GLY A 265 -4.17 -6.37 -14.14
C GLY A 265 -3.87 -4.98 -14.70
N LEU A 266 -4.36 -4.67 -15.90
CA LEU A 266 -4.23 -3.35 -16.53
C LEU A 266 -4.95 -2.26 -15.73
N VAL A 267 -6.22 -2.47 -15.36
CA VAL A 267 -6.99 -1.52 -14.53
C VAL A 267 -6.30 -1.29 -13.19
N LEU A 268 -5.82 -2.35 -12.55
CA LEU A 268 -5.06 -2.26 -11.31
C LEU A 268 -3.65 -1.70 -11.51
N ARG A 269 -3.21 -1.47 -12.72
CA ARG A 269 -1.85 -0.97 -13.03
C ARG A 269 -0.77 -1.80 -12.33
N ARG A 270 -0.87 -3.15 -12.46
CA ARG A 270 0.09 -4.12 -11.94
C ARG A 270 1.04 -4.55 -13.07
N ARG A 271 2.32 -4.75 -12.75
CA ARG A 271 3.34 -5.17 -13.73
C ARG A 271 3.38 -6.66 -13.98
N GLY A 272 2.87 -7.49 -13.07
CA GLY A 272 2.92 -8.94 -13.14
C GLY A 272 1.53 -9.58 -12.98
N ILE A 273 1.28 -10.62 -13.78
CA ILE A 273 0.04 -11.39 -13.74
C ILE A 273 -0.08 -12.14 -12.41
N ASP A 274 1.05 -12.59 -11.83
CA ASP A 274 1.10 -13.32 -10.56
C ASP A 274 0.40 -12.58 -9.42
N THR A 275 0.56 -11.24 -9.38
CA THR A 275 -0.11 -10.42 -8.36
C THR A 275 -1.60 -10.27 -8.59
N THR A 276 -2.09 -10.55 -9.82
CA THR A 276 -3.50 -10.52 -10.18
C THR A 276 -4.13 -11.90 -10.02
N ALA A 277 -3.35 -12.98 -10.19
CA ALA A 277 -3.75 -14.37 -9.95
C ALA A 277 -4.29 -14.60 -8.51
N TYR A 278 -3.90 -13.75 -7.55
CA TYR A 278 -4.49 -13.75 -6.21
C TYR A 278 -6.02 -13.67 -6.23
N TYR A 279 -6.61 -12.94 -7.19
CA TYR A 279 -8.06 -12.80 -7.29
C TYR A 279 -8.74 -14.01 -7.96
N ALA A 280 -8.01 -14.80 -8.76
CA ALA A 280 -8.57 -16.00 -9.40
C ALA A 280 -9.17 -16.98 -8.40
N LYS A 281 -8.71 -16.99 -7.17
CA LYS A 281 -9.26 -17.82 -6.09
C LYS A 281 -10.70 -17.51 -5.70
N THR A 282 -11.19 -16.32 -6.02
CA THR A 282 -12.58 -15.94 -5.75
C THR A 282 -13.53 -16.38 -6.85
N ASP A 283 -13.00 -16.81 -7.99
CA ASP A 283 -13.79 -17.31 -9.10
C ASP A 283 -13.98 -18.82 -8.98
N VAL A 284 -14.99 -19.19 -8.18
CA VAL A 284 -15.35 -20.60 -7.96
C VAL A 284 -15.81 -21.27 -9.27
N ALA A 285 -16.42 -20.51 -10.19
CA ALA A 285 -16.88 -21.04 -11.47
C ALA A 285 -15.68 -21.40 -12.36
N LEU A 286 -14.68 -20.53 -12.46
CA LEU A 286 -13.45 -20.81 -13.19
C LEU A 286 -12.66 -21.94 -12.54
N LEU A 287 -12.57 -21.97 -11.20
CA LEU A 287 -11.88 -23.03 -10.48
C LEU A 287 -12.52 -24.40 -10.73
N LYS A 288 -13.86 -24.47 -10.80
CA LYS A 288 -14.58 -25.72 -11.13
C LYS A 288 -14.30 -26.19 -12.55
N GLN A 289 -14.06 -25.30 -13.51
CA GLN A 289 -13.75 -25.67 -14.90
C GLN A 289 -12.35 -26.28 -15.05
N VAL A 290 -11.39 -25.88 -14.20
CA VAL A 290 -10.01 -26.37 -14.26
C VAL A 290 -9.73 -27.45 -13.21
N ALA A 291 -10.62 -27.65 -12.25
CA ALA A 291 -10.51 -28.72 -11.27
C ALA A 291 -10.68 -30.09 -11.96
N GLN A 292 -9.70 -30.97 -11.78
CA GLN A 292 -9.85 -32.35 -12.17
C GLN A 292 -10.93 -33.02 -11.29
N PRO A 293 -11.75 -33.94 -11.85
CA PRO A 293 -12.67 -34.70 -11.03
C PRO A 293 -11.89 -35.47 -9.95
N TRP A 294 -12.43 -35.49 -8.74
CA TRP A 294 -11.87 -36.27 -7.66
C TRP A 294 -11.78 -37.75 -8.10
N PRO A 295 -10.67 -38.45 -7.91
CA PRO A 295 -10.59 -39.87 -8.19
C PRO A 295 -11.69 -40.56 -7.39
N GLU A 296 -12.58 -41.26 -8.07
CA GLU A 296 -13.54 -42.13 -7.40
C GLU A 296 -12.74 -43.18 -6.62
N ALA A 297 -13.05 -43.33 -5.34
CA ALA A 297 -12.45 -44.38 -4.54
C ALA A 297 -12.83 -45.72 -5.16
N LEU A 298 -11.83 -46.47 -5.61
CA LEU A 298 -11.95 -47.86 -6.06
C LEU A 298 -12.41 -48.75 -4.90
#